data_d5f3414b3a92a27121b268edf768e00e
#
_entry.id   d5f3414b3a92a27121b268edf768e00e
#
_cell.length_a   1.000
_cell.length_b   1.000
_cell.length_c   1.000
_cell.angle_alpha   90.00
_cell.angle_beta   90.00
_cell.angle_gamma   90.00
#
_symmetry.space_group_name_H-M   'P 1'
#
loop_
_entity.id
_entity.type
_entity.pdbx_description
1 polymer ?
#
loop_
_entity_poly.entity_id
_entity_poly.type
_entity_poly.pdbx_seq_one_letter_code
_entity_poly.pdbx_strand_id
1 'polypeptide(L)'
;MATTPKKAPAKKTAAKKAPAKKAPATKATAGAISSFATRPKRKVAILGGNRIPFARQDKTYATASNQEMFTAALSGLVSRFNLQGERLGMVAGGAVLKHSRDFNLIRESVLGSELSPYTPAFDVQQACGTGLQAITAVSDGIASGRYDVAIGGGVDTTSDAPIGVSEAMRRQMLEVNRAKSTPDRIKAALALATKLGIEIPRNGEPRTGLSMGEHAAITAKEFGIKREDQDALAAASHQNMGKAYDRGFFDDLITPYRGLTRDENLRPNSSVDKLATLKPVFGVSLGDATMTAGNSTPLTDGASAVLLSTDEWAAEKGLPVLAYFVDSETAAVDYVNGPDGLLMAPTYAVPRLLERNGLTLQDFDFYEIHEAFASVVLATLAAWESEEYCVERLGLKKALGKIDRSKLNVNGSSLAAGHPFAATGGRIVAQAAKQIKENGGGRALISICAAGGQGVTAIIEG
;
A
#
# COMPACT_ATOMS: atom_id res chain seq x y z
N MET A 1 -35.05 57.22 -43.44
CA MET A 1 -35.88 57.99 -42.52
C MET A 1 -36.40 57.09 -41.48
N ALA A 2 -36.45 57.52 -40.25
CA ALA A 2 -36.95 56.90 -39.01
C ALA A 2 -36.00 55.92 -38.30
N THR A 3 -35.28 56.45 -37.40
CA THR A 3 -34.48 55.83 -36.36
C THR A 3 -35.36 55.41 -35.18
N THR A 4 -35.27 54.17 -34.71
CA THR A 4 -35.87 53.70 -33.46
C THR A 4 -34.78 53.54 -32.40
N PRO A 5 -35.00 54.02 -31.14
CA PRO A 5 -33.94 54.05 -30.13
C PRO A 5 -33.79 52.73 -29.40
N LYS A 6 -32.53 52.34 -29.10
CA LYS A 6 -32.16 51.23 -28.26
C LYS A 6 -32.55 51.47 -26.80
N LYS A 7 -33.31 50.54 -26.19
CA LYS A 7 -33.54 50.46 -24.75
C LYS A 7 -32.30 49.97 -24.01
N ALA A 8 -31.89 50.70 -22.98
CA ALA A 8 -30.84 50.34 -22.04
C ALA A 8 -31.29 49.22 -21.07
N PRO A 9 -30.39 48.36 -20.58
CA PRO A 9 -30.75 47.30 -19.66
C PRO A 9 -30.94 47.84 -18.20
N ALA A 10 -32.02 47.39 -17.59
CA ALA A 10 -32.39 47.74 -16.21
C ALA A 10 -31.38 47.16 -15.18
N LYS A 11 -30.90 48.01 -14.27
CA LYS A 11 -30.12 47.64 -13.11
C LYS A 11 -30.97 46.83 -12.14
N LYS A 12 -30.56 45.57 -11.86
CA LYS A 12 -31.10 44.77 -10.75
C LYS A 12 -30.52 45.27 -9.44
N THR A 13 -31.35 45.85 -8.60
CA THR A 13 -31.05 46.21 -7.22
C THR A 13 -30.92 44.94 -6.37
N ALA A 14 -29.76 44.77 -5.73
CA ALA A 14 -29.49 43.68 -4.80
C ALA A 14 -30.25 43.93 -3.48
N ALA A 15 -31.20 43.06 -3.11
CA ALA A 15 -31.85 43.05 -1.83
C ALA A 15 -30.90 42.60 -0.71
N LYS A 16 -30.64 43.43 0.26
CA LYS A 16 -29.90 43.12 1.48
C LYS A 16 -30.67 42.08 2.29
N LYS A 17 -30.10 40.86 2.42
CA LYS A 17 -30.61 39.88 3.40
C LYS A 17 -30.34 40.36 4.83
N ALA A 18 -31.37 40.40 5.64
CA ALA A 18 -31.27 40.61 7.07
C ALA A 18 -30.57 39.48 7.79
N PRO A 19 -29.82 39.68 8.88
CA PRO A 19 -29.14 38.65 9.61
C PRO A 19 -30.12 37.71 10.30
N ALA A 20 -29.94 36.41 10.07
CA ALA A 20 -30.72 35.36 10.73
C ALA A 20 -30.43 35.36 12.25
N LYS A 21 -31.49 35.48 13.06
CA LYS A 21 -31.42 35.32 14.51
C LYS A 21 -30.98 33.91 14.84
N LYS A 22 -29.86 33.75 15.57
CA LYS A 22 -29.41 32.50 16.17
C LYS A 22 -30.47 31.99 17.13
N ALA A 23 -31.00 30.79 16.87
CA ALA A 23 -31.81 30.06 17.83
C ALA A 23 -30.97 29.70 19.08
N PRO A 24 -31.55 29.74 20.30
CA PRO A 24 -30.80 29.36 21.49
C PRO A 24 -30.41 27.89 21.44
N ALA A 25 -29.13 27.61 21.74
CA ALA A 25 -28.62 26.26 21.87
C ALA A 25 -29.32 25.53 23.03
N THR A 26 -30.19 24.62 22.74
CA THR A 26 -30.68 23.65 23.72
C THR A 26 -29.51 22.81 24.17
N LYS A 27 -29.14 22.90 25.45
CA LYS A 27 -28.23 21.95 26.09
C LYS A 27 -28.88 20.57 25.99
N ALA A 28 -28.37 19.76 25.10
CA ALA A 28 -28.65 18.33 25.13
C ALA A 28 -28.11 17.77 26.46
N THR A 29 -29.01 17.38 27.36
CA THR A 29 -28.68 16.57 28.50
C THR A 29 -28.03 15.30 27.95
N ALA A 30 -26.77 15.10 28.30
CA ALA A 30 -26.07 13.84 28.03
C ALA A 30 -26.85 12.72 28.73
N GLY A 31 -27.75 12.08 28.00
CA GLY A 31 -28.32 10.80 28.42
C GLY A 31 -27.18 9.83 28.69
N ALA A 32 -27.18 9.19 29.84
CA ALA A 32 -26.22 8.17 30.20
C ALA A 32 -26.13 7.18 29.03
N ILE A 33 -25.01 7.22 28.30
CA ILE A 33 -24.65 6.18 27.36
C ILE A 33 -24.53 4.93 28.23
N SER A 34 -25.49 4.00 28.09
CA SER A 34 -25.39 2.70 28.73
C SER A 34 -24.00 2.16 28.39
N SER A 35 -23.22 1.77 29.40
CA SER A 35 -21.93 1.16 29.22
C SER A 35 -22.13 -0.07 28.31
N PHE A 36 -21.87 0.07 27.03
CA PHE A 36 -21.64 -1.08 26.19
C PHE A 36 -20.46 -1.81 26.84
N ALA A 37 -20.73 -2.98 27.42
CA ALA A 37 -19.70 -3.83 27.95
C ALA A 37 -18.67 -4.00 26.83
N THR A 38 -17.52 -3.35 26.95
CA THR A 38 -16.42 -3.49 25.99
C THR A 38 -16.00 -4.94 26.09
N ARG A 39 -16.32 -5.73 25.06
CA ARG A 39 -15.74 -7.06 24.95
C ARG A 39 -14.23 -6.88 24.95
N PRO A 40 -13.46 -7.59 25.79
CA PRO A 40 -12.01 -7.49 25.74
C PRO A 40 -11.57 -7.82 24.32
N LYS A 41 -10.71 -6.96 23.73
CA LYS A 41 -10.11 -7.25 22.43
C LYS A 41 -9.37 -8.58 22.52
N ARG A 42 -9.65 -9.50 21.61
CA ARG A 42 -8.89 -10.75 21.50
C ARG A 42 -7.54 -10.45 20.88
N LYS A 43 -6.51 -11.19 21.27
CA LYS A 43 -5.23 -11.16 20.57
C LYS A 43 -5.40 -11.70 19.15
N VAL A 44 -4.62 -11.16 18.23
CA VAL A 44 -4.63 -11.58 16.83
C VAL A 44 -3.29 -12.21 16.51
N ALA A 45 -3.27 -13.53 16.48
CA ALA A 45 -2.09 -14.32 16.16
C ALA A 45 -1.78 -14.27 14.66
N ILE A 46 -0.52 -14.07 14.30
CA ILE A 46 0.01 -14.26 12.95
C ILE A 46 0.62 -15.66 12.90
N LEU A 47 0.03 -16.55 12.10
CA LEU A 47 0.49 -17.93 11.99
C LEU A 47 1.54 -18.10 10.92
N GLY A 48 1.55 -17.23 9.94
CA GLY A 48 2.53 -17.19 8.86
C GLY A 48 1.95 -16.56 7.59
N GLY A 49 2.71 -16.65 6.53
CA GLY A 49 2.30 -16.12 5.25
C GLY A 49 2.83 -16.95 4.08
N ASN A 50 2.36 -16.62 2.91
CA ASN A 50 2.88 -17.15 1.66
C ASN A 50 2.83 -16.08 0.58
N ARG A 51 3.81 -16.11 -0.30
CA ARG A 51 3.84 -15.31 -1.52
C ARG A 51 4.39 -16.13 -2.70
N ILE A 52 4.16 -15.67 -3.89
CA ILE A 52 4.96 -16.08 -5.03
C ILE A 52 6.21 -15.18 -5.11
N PRO A 53 7.33 -15.62 -5.71
CA PRO A 53 8.45 -14.73 -6.02
C PRO A 53 7.96 -13.51 -6.79
N PHE A 54 8.56 -12.34 -6.59
CA PHE A 54 8.18 -11.16 -7.36
C PHE A 54 8.97 -11.12 -8.66
N ALA A 55 8.26 -10.92 -9.78
CA ALA A 55 8.84 -10.81 -11.11
C ALA A 55 8.95 -9.35 -11.54
N ARG A 56 9.94 -9.01 -12.34
CA ARG A 56 10.04 -7.70 -12.98
C ARG A 56 8.99 -7.56 -14.07
N GLN A 57 8.53 -6.33 -14.29
CA GLN A 57 7.61 -6.00 -15.37
C GLN A 57 8.08 -6.59 -16.72
N ASP A 58 7.13 -7.10 -17.48
CA ASP A 58 7.33 -7.69 -18.82
C ASP A 58 8.33 -8.86 -18.86
N LYS A 59 8.47 -9.60 -17.74
CA LYS A 59 9.31 -10.78 -17.61
C LYS A 59 8.48 -12.04 -17.33
N THR A 60 8.88 -12.84 -16.36
CA THR A 60 8.32 -14.17 -16.08
C THR A 60 6.79 -14.18 -15.93
N TYR A 61 6.19 -13.12 -15.42
CA TYR A 61 4.73 -13.01 -15.21
C TYR A 61 4.01 -12.12 -16.24
N ALA A 62 4.63 -11.83 -17.39
CA ALA A 62 4.09 -10.92 -18.39
C ALA A 62 2.64 -11.23 -18.85
N THR A 63 2.19 -12.47 -18.71
CA THR A 63 0.84 -12.92 -19.07
C THR A 63 0.02 -13.41 -17.87
N ALA A 64 0.49 -13.14 -16.64
CA ALA A 64 -0.23 -13.54 -15.44
C ALA A 64 -1.21 -12.43 -15.02
N SER A 65 -2.46 -12.79 -14.82
CA SER A 65 -3.47 -11.88 -14.26
C SER A 65 -3.33 -11.76 -12.73
N ASN A 66 -3.90 -10.68 -12.17
CA ASN A 66 -4.02 -10.53 -10.72
C ASN A 66 -4.67 -11.75 -10.07
N GLN A 67 -5.78 -12.23 -10.65
CA GLN A 67 -6.50 -13.38 -10.11
C GLN A 67 -5.64 -14.65 -10.08
N GLU A 68 -4.94 -14.97 -11.17
CA GLU A 68 -4.05 -16.15 -11.21
C GLU A 68 -2.94 -16.06 -10.17
N MET A 69 -2.30 -14.90 -10.03
CA MET A 69 -1.21 -14.71 -9.07
C MET A 69 -1.68 -14.76 -7.62
N PHE A 70 -2.82 -14.11 -7.29
CA PHE A 70 -3.34 -14.18 -5.93
C PHE A 70 -3.85 -15.57 -5.59
N THR A 71 -4.51 -16.26 -6.54
CA THR A 71 -4.91 -17.67 -6.37
C THR A 71 -3.70 -18.56 -6.11
N ALA A 72 -2.57 -18.36 -6.81
CA ALA A 72 -1.35 -19.13 -6.58
C ALA A 72 -0.76 -18.87 -5.17
N ALA A 73 -0.70 -17.61 -4.73
CA ALA A 73 -0.24 -17.26 -3.38
C ALA A 73 -1.17 -17.85 -2.31
N LEU A 74 -2.48 -17.78 -2.53
CA LEU A 74 -3.50 -18.33 -1.63
C LEU A 74 -3.44 -19.85 -1.58
N SER A 75 -3.33 -20.54 -2.72
CA SER A 75 -3.20 -22.01 -2.78
C SER A 75 -1.92 -22.51 -2.09
N GLY A 76 -0.81 -21.78 -2.24
CA GLY A 76 0.42 -22.09 -1.50
C GLY A 76 0.24 -21.94 0.02
N LEU A 77 -0.51 -20.93 0.47
CA LEU A 77 -0.86 -20.75 1.89
C LEU A 77 -1.77 -21.89 2.37
N VAL A 78 -2.83 -22.20 1.62
CA VAL A 78 -3.78 -23.30 1.92
C VAL A 78 -3.05 -24.63 2.06
N SER A 79 -2.15 -24.94 1.14
CA SER A 79 -1.35 -26.17 1.19
C SER A 79 -0.43 -26.21 2.41
N ARG A 80 0.25 -25.10 2.71
CA ARG A 80 1.21 -25.03 3.83
C ARG A 80 0.56 -25.20 5.19
N PHE A 81 -0.66 -24.69 5.37
CA PHE A 81 -1.38 -24.73 6.65
C PHE A 81 -2.50 -25.76 6.68
N ASN A 82 -2.59 -26.67 5.70
CA ASN A 82 -3.60 -27.73 5.60
C ASN A 82 -5.04 -27.19 5.68
N LEU A 83 -5.36 -26.13 4.94
CA LEU A 83 -6.66 -25.45 4.97
C LEU A 83 -7.62 -25.90 3.86
N GLN A 84 -7.35 -27.01 3.17
CA GLN A 84 -8.21 -27.54 2.11
C GLN A 84 -9.62 -27.81 2.62
N GLY A 85 -10.63 -27.23 1.97
CA GLY A 85 -12.04 -27.34 2.37
C GLY A 85 -12.40 -26.51 3.62
N GLU A 86 -11.44 -25.87 4.28
CA GLU A 86 -11.71 -25.06 5.48
C GLU A 86 -12.51 -23.79 5.11
N ARG A 87 -13.56 -23.51 5.88
CA ARG A 87 -14.31 -22.27 5.80
C ARG A 87 -13.71 -21.24 6.75
N LEU A 88 -13.05 -20.25 6.19
CA LEU A 88 -12.51 -19.13 6.97
C LEU A 88 -13.58 -18.08 7.26
N GLY A 89 -13.36 -17.25 8.28
CA GLY A 89 -14.23 -16.15 8.61
C GLY A 89 -14.22 -15.04 7.55
N MET A 90 -13.06 -14.76 6.95
CA MET A 90 -12.89 -13.72 5.91
C MET A 90 -11.57 -13.89 5.15
N VAL A 91 -11.58 -13.53 3.87
CA VAL A 91 -10.38 -13.21 3.09
C VAL A 91 -10.48 -11.76 2.60
N ALA A 92 -9.52 -10.92 2.94
CA ALA A 92 -9.43 -9.55 2.45
C ALA A 92 -8.16 -9.34 1.64
N GLY A 93 -8.24 -8.55 0.60
CA GLY A 93 -7.08 -8.21 -0.23
C GLY A 93 -7.44 -7.22 -1.32
N GLY A 94 -6.59 -7.06 -2.29
CA GLY A 94 -6.89 -6.18 -3.41
C GLY A 94 -5.72 -5.99 -4.34
N ALA A 95 -5.94 -5.15 -5.35
CA ALA A 95 -4.95 -4.73 -6.32
C ALA A 95 -5.12 -3.24 -6.63
N VAL A 96 -4.04 -2.57 -6.98
CA VAL A 96 -4.05 -1.16 -7.42
C VAL A 96 -4.43 -1.08 -8.89
N LEU A 97 -3.80 -1.90 -9.72
CA LEU A 97 -4.09 -1.99 -11.15
C LEU A 97 -5.10 -3.12 -11.39
N LYS A 98 -6.36 -2.76 -11.68
CA LYS A 98 -7.44 -3.73 -11.90
C LYS A 98 -8.09 -3.56 -13.25
N HIS A 99 -8.28 -4.68 -13.94
CA HIS A 99 -9.19 -4.75 -15.09
C HIS A 99 -10.66 -4.77 -14.65
N SER A 100 -11.58 -4.53 -15.57
CA SER A 100 -13.02 -4.67 -15.31
C SER A 100 -13.41 -6.09 -14.87
N ARG A 101 -12.64 -7.12 -15.25
CA ARG A 101 -12.81 -8.50 -14.77
C ARG A 101 -12.45 -8.69 -13.29
N ASP A 102 -11.64 -7.80 -12.72
CA ASP A 102 -11.10 -7.89 -11.36
C ASP A 102 -11.98 -7.17 -10.31
N PHE A 103 -13.22 -6.84 -10.64
CA PHE A 103 -14.06 -6.07 -9.72
C PHE A 103 -14.42 -6.83 -8.42
N ASN A 104 -14.30 -8.15 -8.41
CA ASN A 104 -14.50 -9.03 -7.25
C ASN A 104 -13.32 -9.99 -7.11
N LEU A 105 -12.11 -9.46 -7.27
CA LEU A 105 -10.85 -10.18 -7.43
C LEU A 105 -10.60 -11.21 -6.33
N ILE A 106 -10.72 -10.80 -5.07
CA ILE A 106 -10.37 -11.65 -3.93
C ILE A 106 -11.39 -12.78 -3.78
N ARG A 107 -12.68 -12.50 -4.03
CA ARG A 107 -13.70 -13.54 -4.00
C ARG A 107 -13.49 -14.58 -5.10
N GLU A 108 -13.17 -14.14 -6.32
CA GLU A 108 -12.85 -15.05 -7.43
C GLU A 108 -11.60 -15.89 -7.15
N SER A 109 -10.60 -15.32 -6.50
CA SER A 109 -9.41 -16.06 -6.08
C SER A 109 -9.71 -17.10 -5.00
N VAL A 110 -10.62 -16.82 -4.06
CA VAL A 110 -11.10 -17.82 -3.08
C VAL A 110 -11.80 -18.97 -3.80
N LEU A 111 -12.67 -18.67 -4.77
CA LEU A 111 -13.37 -19.70 -5.57
C LEU A 111 -12.42 -20.52 -6.45
N GLY A 112 -11.30 -19.93 -6.86
CA GLY A 112 -10.23 -20.60 -7.62
C GLY A 112 -9.23 -21.39 -6.76
N SER A 113 -9.32 -21.30 -5.42
CA SER A 113 -8.46 -22.00 -4.47
C SER A 113 -9.13 -23.26 -3.90
N GLU A 114 -8.38 -23.99 -3.06
CA GLU A 114 -8.91 -25.16 -2.34
C GLU A 114 -9.63 -24.82 -1.01
N LEU A 115 -9.81 -23.53 -0.69
CA LEU A 115 -10.65 -23.13 0.45
C LEU A 115 -12.12 -23.49 0.19
N SER A 116 -12.88 -23.64 1.27
CA SER A 116 -14.34 -23.78 1.15
C SER A 116 -14.95 -22.61 0.37
N PRO A 117 -15.80 -22.88 -0.64
CA PRO A 117 -16.49 -21.83 -1.42
C PRO A 117 -17.45 -20.98 -0.57
N TYR A 118 -17.70 -21.36 0.68
CA TYR A 118 -18.48 -20.59 1.64
C TYR A 118 -17.64 -19.57 2.42
N THR A 119 -16.33 -19.46 2.16
CA THR A 119 -15.44 -18.43 2.74
C THR A 119 -15.76 -17.07 2.13
N PRO A 120 -16.26 -16.07 2.88
CA PRO A 120 -16.53 -14.76 2.35
C PRO A 120 -15.23 -14.01 2.04
N ALA A 121 -15.30 -13.08 1.09
CA ALA A 121 -14.15 -12.25 0.74
C ALA A 121 -14.57 -10.86 0.28
N PHE A 122 -13.66 -9.87 0.41
CA PHE A 122 -13.84 -8.53 -0.12
C PHE A 122 -12.53 -7.91 -0.61
N ASP A 123 -12.66 -6.93 -1.49
CA ASP A 123 -11.56 -6.15 -2.04
C ASP A 123 -11.40 -4.83 -1.30
N VAL A 124 -10.14 -4.43 -1.04
CA VAL A 124 -9.74 -3.12 -0.53
C VAL A 124 -8.66 -2.53 -1.42
N GLN A 125 -8.55 -1.19 -1.47
CA GLN A 125 -7.52 -0.52 -2.22
C GLN A 125 -7.02 0.71 -1.47
N GLN A 126 -5.70 0.76 -1.22
CA GLN A 126 -4.99 1.88 -0.61
C GLN A 126 -3.57 1.98 -1.18
N ALA A 127 -3.46 1.99 -2.50
CA ALA A 127 -2.18 2.00 -3.21
C ALA A 127 -1.17 0.98 -2.61
N CYS A 128 0.07 1.38 -2.33
CA CYS A 128 1.10 0.50 -1.76
C CYS A 128 0.75 -0.06 -0.36
N GLY A 129 -0.15 0.61 0.36
CA GLY A 129 -0.65 0.20 1.68
C GLY A 129 -1.71 -0.90 1.66
N THR A 130 -2.26 -1.25 0.48
CA THR A 130 -3.41 -2.15 0.33
C THR A 130 -3.29 -3.46 1.11
N GLY A 131 -2.15 -4.15 0.99
CA GLY A 131 -1.97 -5.44 1.67
C GLY A 131 -1.94 -5.33 3.20
N LEU A 132 -1.28 -4.30 3.74
CA LEU A 132 -1.28 -4.06 5.19
C LEU A 132 -2.67 -3.62 5.68
N GLN A 133 -3.38 -2.78 4.90
CA GLN A 133 -4.75 -2.39 5.22
C GLN A 133 -5.73 -3.57 5.18
N ALA A 134 -5.55 -4.52 4.27
CA ALA A 134 -6.32 -5.75 4.24
C ALA A 134 -6.08 -6.60 5.50
N ILE A 135 -4.82 -6.72 5.93
CA ILE A 135 -4.44 -7.41 7.18
C ILE A 135 -5.05 -6.71 8.39
N THR A 136 -4.97 -5.38 8.46
CA THR A 136 -5.62 -4.58 9.51
C THR A 136 -7.12 -4.86 9.58
N ALA A 137 -7.82 -4.82 8.45
CA ALA A 137 -9.26 -5.01 8.39
C ALA A 137 -9.70 -6.42 8.90
N VAL A 138 -8.94 -7.47 8.57
CA VAL A 138 -9.24 -8.82 9.08
C VAL A 138 -8.80 -8.98 10.52
N SER A 139 -7.72 -8.34 10.94
CA SER A 139 -7.30 -8.31 12.36
C SER A 139 -8.37 -7.68 13.25
N ASP A 140 -8.96 -6.56 12.83
CA ASP A 140 -10.08 -5.93 13.55
C ASP A 140 -11.30 -6.85 13.65
N GLY A 141 -11.56 -7.64 12.61
CA GLY A 141 -12.62 -8.64 12.62
C GLY A 141 -12.38 -9.75 13.63
N ILE A 142 -11.14 -10.26 13.73
CA ILE A 142 -10.75 -11.27 14.74
C ILE A 142 -10.79 -10.65 16.14
N ALA A 143 -10.16 -9.48 16.33
CA ALA A 143 -10.09 -8.81 17.62
C ALA A 143 -11.47 -8.48 18.20
N SER A 144 -12.43 -8.09 17.33
CA SER A 144 -13.82 -7.80 17.72
C SER A 144 -14.70 -9.04 17.88
N GLY A 145 -14.20 -10.25 17.64
CA GLY A 145 -14.93 -11.50 17.79
C GLY A 145 -15.96 -11.80 16.70
N ARG A 146 -15.81 -11.23 15.51
CA ARG A 146 -16.68 -11.56 14.37
C ARG A 146 -16.37 -12.93 13.76
N TYR A 147 -15.11 -13.32 13.80
CA TYR A 147 -14.61 -14.62 13.34
C TYR A 147 -13.27 -14.93 14.01
N ASP A 148 -12.82 -16.18 13.91
CA ASP A 148 -11.64 -16.69 14.64
C ASP A 148 -10.41 -16.82 13.75
N VAL A 149 -10.59 -16.86 12.42
CA VAL A 149 -9.52 -17.01 11.44
C VAL A 149 -9.82 -16.24 10.19
N ALA A 150 -8.79 -15.64 9.59
CA ALA A 150 -8.90 -14.87 8.36
C ALA A 150 -7.57 -14.80 7.61
N ILE A 151 -7.62 -14.41 6.33
CA ILE A 151 -6.46 -14.14 5.50
C ILE A 151 -6.51 -12.69 5.03
N GLY A 152 -5.37 -11.98 5.16
CA GLY A 152 -5.16 -10.66 4.57
C GLY A 152 -4.01 -10.67 3.57
N GLY A 153 -4.12 -9.90 2.48
CA GLY A 153 -3.05 -9.88 1.48
C GLY A 153 -3.28 -8.91 0.33
N GLY A 154 -2.57 -9.14 -0.77
CA GLY A 154 -2.71 -8.32 -1.97
C GLY A 154 -1.91 -8.84 -3.15
N VAL A 155 -2.19 -8.29 -4.31
CA VAL A 155 -1.59 -8.64 -5.58
C VAL A 155 -1.52 -7.43 -6.49
N ASP A 156 -0.51 -7.32 -7.32
CA ASP A 156 -0.52 -6.42 -8.47
C ASP A 156 0.27 -6.99 -9.62
N THR A 157 -0.11 -6.60 -10.83
CA THR A 157 0.67 -6.77 -12.04
C THR A 157 0.77 -5.43 -12.76
N THR A 158 1.99 -5.05 -13.11
CA THR A 158 2.27 -3.93 -13.99
C THR A 158 2.44 -4.38 -15.44
N SER A 159 2.67 -5.68 -15.65
CA SER A 159 2.80 -6.31 -16.97
C SER A 159 1.44 -6.48 -17.65
N ASP A 160 0.44 -7.00 -16.95
CA ASP A 160 -0.95 -7.10 -17.43
C ASP A 160 -1.70 -5.79 -17.07
N ALA A 161 -1.22 -4.67 -17.63
CA ALA A 161 -1.79 -3.35 -17.33
C ALA A 161 -3.20 -3.20 -17.92
N PRO A 162 -4.16 -2.58 -17.19
CA PRO A 162 -5.53 -2.38 -17.67
C PRO A 162 -5.60 -1.24 -18.71
N ILE A 163 -5.15 -1.52 -19.94
CA ILE A 163 -5.24 -0.58 -21.05
C ILE A 163 -6.72 -0.40 -21.42
N GLY A 164 -7.18 0.83 -21.40
CA GLY A 164 -8.57 1.19 -21.72
C GLY A 164 -8.70 2.06 -22.95
N VAL A 165 -9.92 2.40 -23.26
CA VAL A 165 -10.24 3.43 -24.24
C VAL A 165 -10.26 4.81 -23.56
N SER A 166 -9.89 5.87 -24.28
CA SER A 166 -9.94 7.25 -23.74
C SER A 166 -11.35 7.61 -23.25
N GLU A 167 -11.44 8.51 -22.28
CA GLU A 167 -12.73 8.95 -21.72
C GLU A 167 -13.66 9.51 -22.83
N ALA A 168 -13.10 10.24 -23.80
CA ALA A 168 -13.87 10.73 -24.93
C ALA A 168 -14.45 9.60 -25.79
N MET A 169 -13.65 8.57 -26.07
CA MET A 169 -14.10 7.37 -26.80
C MET A 169 -15.12 6.60 -25.99
N ARG A 170 -14.89 6.37 -24.71
CA ARG A 170 -15.78 5.66 -23.81
C ARG A 170 -17.18 6.32 -23.76
N ARG A 171 -17.24 7.63 -23.58
CA ARG A 171 -18.50 8.38 -23.58
C ARG A 171 -19.24 8.23 -24.89
N GLN A 172 -18.52 8.34 -26.01
CA GLN A 172 -19.13 8.19 -27.32
C GLN A 172 -19.69 6.77 -27.57
N MET A 173 -18.98 5.73 -27.14
CA MET A 173 -19.48 4.36 -27.19
C MET A 173 -20.77 4.17 -26.38
N LEU A 174 -20.85 4.82 -25.21
CA LEU A 174 -22.07 4.80 -24.40
C LEU A 174 -23.22 5.55 -25.08
N GLU A 175 -22.96 6.63 -25.81
CA GLU A 175 -23.99 7.33 -26.61
C GLU A 175 -24.49 6.45 -27.75
N VAL A 176 -23.61 5.73 -28.47
CA VAL A 176 -24.02 4.74 -29.49
C VAL A 176 -24.96 3.69 -28.88
N ASN A 177 -24.60 3.18 -27.70
CA ASN A 177 -25.40 2.16 -27.01
C ASN A 177 -26.77 2.69 -26.51
N ARG A 178 -26.81 3.96 -26.09
CA ARG A 178 -28.05 4.62 -25.58
C ARG A 178 -29.00 5.10 -26.67
N ALA A 179 -28.54 5.22 -27.93
CA ALA A 179 -29.33 5.72 -29.03
C ALA A 179 -30.55 4.81 -29.31
N LYS A 180 -31.73 5.39 -29.23
CA LYS A 180 -33.01 4.65 -29.38
C LYS A 180 -33.44 4.44 -30.84
N SER A 181 -33.00 5.32 -31.74
CA SER A 181 -33.31 5.22 -33.18
C SER A 181 -32.08 4.80 -33.98
N THR A 182 -32.31 4.12 -35.12
CA THR A 182 -31.21 3.77 -36.04
C THR A 182 -30.46 4.98 -36.58
N PRO A 183 -31.11 6.08 -37.01
CA PRO A 183 -30.42 7.28 -37.46
C PRO A 183 -29.49 7.89 -36.35
N ASP A 184 -30.00 7.98 -35.12
CA ASP A 184 -29.17 8.51 -33.99
C ASP A 184 -28.00 7.60 -33.70
N ARG A 185 -28.18 6.28 -33.77
CA ARG A 185 -27.09 5.31 -33.56
C ARG A 185 -26.01 5.44 -34.63
N ILE A 186 -26.41 5.60 -35.91
CA ILE A 186 -25.47 5.82 -37.01
C ILE A 186 -24.70 7.13 -36.81
N LYS A 187 -25.39 8.21 -36.47
CA LYS A 187 -24.77 9.51 -36.21
C LYS A 187 -23.75 9.41 -35.04
N ALA A 188 -24.14 8.77 -33.94
CA ALA A 188 -23.23 8.58 -32.80
C ALA A 188 -22.04 7.67 -33.16
N ALA A 189 -22.24 6.63 -33.97
CA ALA A 189 -21.17 5.74 -34.43
C ALA A 189 -20.16 6.48 -35.37
N LEU A 190 -20.64 7.33 -36.25
CA LEU A 190 -19.78 8.14 -37.11
C LEU A 190 -18.93 9.12 -36.28
N ALA A 191 -19.50 9.72 -35.23
CA ALA A 191 -18.77 10.59 -34.31
C ALA A 191 -17.69 9.86 -33.52
N LEU A 192 -17.78 8.54 -33.33
CA LEU A 192 -16.79 7.73 -32.64
C LEU A 192 -15.43 7.78 -33.34
N ALA A 193 -15.40 7.83 -34.68
CA ALA A 193 -14.17 7.86 -35.46
C ALA A 193 -13.27 9.07 -35.13
N THR A 194 -13.86 10.19 -34.70
CA THR A 194 -13.13 11.42 -34.32
C THR A 194 -12.64 11.41 -32.87
N LYS A 195 -13.02 10.40 -32.07
CA LYS A 195 -12.74 10.30 -30.64
C LYS A 195 -11.93 9.05 -30.27
N LEU A 196 -11.34 8.42 -31.29
CA LEU A 196 -10.48 7.25 -31.05
C LEU A 196 -9.30 7.62 -30.16
N GLY A 197 -9.03 6.81 -29.17
CA GLY A 197 -7.89 6.98 -28.27
C GLY A 197 -7.83 5.85 -27.24
N ILE A 198 -6.62 5.54 -26.83
CA ILE A 198 -6.33 4.57 -25.76
C ILE A 198 -5.88 5.31 -24.51
N GLU A 199 -6.13 4.73 -23.36
CA GLU A 199 -5.67 5.19 -22.06
C GLU A 199 -4.82 4.09 -21.43
N ILE A 200 -3.59 4.45 -21.09
CA ILE A 200 -2.63 3.58 -20.42
C ILE A 200 -2.51 4.08 -18.97
N PRO A 201 -2.55 3.19 -17.97
CA PRO A 201 -2.34 3.57 -16.58
C PRO A 201 -1.04 4.37 -16.41
N ARG A 202 -1.12 5.52 -15.77
CA ARG A 202 0.05 6.37 -15.50
C ARG A 202 0.56 6.12 -14.10
N ASN A 203 1.85 5.90 -13.97
CA ASN A 203 2.52 5.87 -12.66
C ASN A 203 2.77 7.30 -12.16
N GLY A 204 1.70 8.03 -11.87
CA GLY A 204 1.77 9.42 -11.47
C GLY A 204 0.49 9.89 -10.79
N GLU A 205 0.64 10.89 -9.92
CA GLU A 205 -0.46 11.49 -9.18
C GLU A 205 -1.35 12.35 -10.12
N PRO A 206 -2.67 12.11 -10.14
CA PRO A 206 -3.55 12.86 -11.03
C PRO A 206 -3.58 14.37 -10.76
N ARG A 207 -3.34 14.81 -9.52
CA ARG A 207 -3.41 16.22 -9.14
C ARG A 207 -2.18 17.02 -9.49
N THR A 208 -1.00 16.40 -9.51
CA THR A 208 0.27 17.06 -9.80
C THR A 208 0.81 16.70 -11.19
N GLY A 209 0.39 15.58 -11.75
CA GLY A 209 0.93 15.01 -12.98
C GLY A 209 2.33 14.41 -12.84
N LEU A 210 2.94 14.49 -11.65
CA LEU A 210 4.27 13.98 -11.38
C LEU A 210 4.23 12.48 -11.04
N SER A 211 5.26 11.75 -11.44
CA SER A 211 5.45 10.36 -11.05
C SER A 211 5.83 10.24 -9.56
N MET A 212 5.67 9.02 -9.00
CA MET A 212 6.12 8.71 -7.63
C MET A 212 7.60 9.03 -7.45
N GLY A 213 8.43 8.69 -8.43
CA GLY A 213 9.87 8.97 -8.39
C GLY A 213 10.21 10.45 -8.46
N GLU A 214 9.46 11.26 -9.20
CA GLU A 214 9.65 12.72 -9.22
C GLU A 214 9.26 13.37 -7.88
N HIS A 215 8.15 12.92 -7.27
CA HIS A 215 7.80 13.34 -5.91
C HIS A 215 8.86 12.94 -4.89
N ALA A 216 9.38 11.71 -4.97
CA ALA A 216 10.45 11.25 -4.10
C ALA A 216 11.75 12.04 -4.30
N ALA A 217 12.06 12.48 -5.53
CA ALA A 217 13.22 13.32 -5.82
C ALA A 217 13.10 14.73 -5.22
N ILE A 218 11.90 15.31 -5.24
CA ILE A 218 11.62 16.58 -4.56
C ILE A 218 11.88 16.45 -3.06
N THR A 219 11.33 15.40 -2.44
CA THR A 219 11.55 15.10 -1.02
C THR A 219 13.02 14.84 -0.70
N ALA A 220 13.73 14.08 -1.56
CA ALA A 220 15.17 13.83 -1.40
C ALA A 220 15.99 15.13 -1.37
N LYS A 221 15.65 16.07 -2.24
CA LYS A 221 16.27 17.40 -2.30
C LYS A 221 15.95 18.23 -1.06
N GLU A 222 14.68 18.26 -0.64
CA GLU A 222 14.22 18.98 0.56
C GLU A 222 14.96 18.53 1.82
N PHE A 223 15.12 17.22 1.99
CA PHE A 223 15.84 16.64 3.14
C PHE A 223 17.36 16.52 2.94
N GLY A 224 17.91 16.98 1.82
CA GLY A 224 19.35 16.90 1.52
C GLY A 224 19.90 15.48 1.49
N ILE A 225 19.08 14.50 1.04
CA ILE A 225 19.46 13.08 1.02
C ILE A 225 20.53 12.83 -0.04
N LYS A 226 21.70 12.40 0.40
CA LYS A 226 22.86 12.17 -0.45
C LYS A 226 22.70 10.92 -1.31
N ARG A 227 23.32 10.94 -2.48
CA ARG A 227 23.36 9.81 -3.41
C ARG A 227 24.01 8.58 -2.78
N GLU A 228 25.12 8.76 -2.11
CA GLU A 228 25.91 7.69 -1.50
C GLU A 228 25.09 6.94 -0.42
N ASP A 229 24.31 7.66 0.38
CA ASP A 229 23.46 7.06 1.42
C ASP A 229 22.33 6.24 0.80
N GLN A 230 21.73 6.71 -0.31
CA GLN A 230 20.71 5.97 -1.05
C GLN A 230 21.28 4.68 -1.66
N ASP A 231 22.45 4.76 -2.28
CA ASP A 231 23.12 3.60 -2.87
C ASP A 231 23.57 2.60 -1.80
N ALA A 232 24.01 3.08 -0.62
CA ALA A 232 24.35 2.23 0.52
C ALA A 232 23.12 1.45 1.03
N LEU A 233 21.97 2.11 1.20
CA LEU A 233 20.72 1.45 1.59
C LEU A 233 20.30 0.40 0.57
N ALA A 234 20.36 0.73 -0.72
CA ALA A 234 19.99 -0.19 -1.79
C ALA A 234 20.93 -1.41 -1.86
N ALA A 235 22.24 -1.20 -1.73
CA ALA A 235 23.19 -2.30 -1.69
C ALA A 235 22.94 -3.22 -0.48
N ALA A 236 22.70 -2.63 0.70
CA ALA A 236 22.40 -3.39 1.92
C ALA A 236 21.11 -4.22 1.78
N SER A 237 20.04 -3.66 1.20
CA SER A 237 18.78 -4.39 0.94
C SER A 237 19.01 -5.64 0.09
N HIS A 238 19.74 -5.51 -1.02
CA HIS A 238 20.07 -6.63 -1.90
C HIS A 238 20.98 -7.68 -1.22
N GLN A 239 21.99 -7.25 -0.50
CA GLN A 239 22.93 -8.15 0.18
C GLN A 239 22.23 -8.91 1.32
N ASN A 240 21.42 -8.21 2.12
CA ASN A 240 20.64 -8.81 3.21
C ASN A 240 19.66 -9.86 2.70
N MET A 241 18.93 -9.55 1.62
CA MET A 241 18.00 -10.51 1.02
C MET A 241 18.74 -11.71 0.42
N GLY A 242 19.90 -11.51 -0.22
CA GLY A 242 20.75 -12.58 -0.69
C GLY A 242 21.15 -13.54 0.43
N LYS A 243 21.67 -13.01 1.53
CA LYS A 243 22.02 -13.79 2.74
C LYS A 243 20.79 -14.50 3.34
N ALA A 244 19.62 -13.86 3.33
CA ALA A 244 18.37 -14.46 3.82
C ALA A 244 17.96 -15.66 2.94
N TYR A 245 18.06 -15.57 1.62
CA TYR A 245 17.85 -16.70 0.72
C TYR A 245 18.86 -17.82 0.95
N ASP A 246 20.13 -17.49 1.10
CA ASP A 246 21.21 -18.48 1.24
C ASP A 246 21.10 -19.28 2.55
N ARG A 247 20.52 -18.71 3.62
CA ARG A 247 20.24 -19.42 4.88
C ARG A 247 18.85 -20.08 4.95
N GLY A 248 18.06 -20.07 3.85
CA GLY A 248 16.75 -20.70 3.80
C GLY A 248 15.62 -19.93 4.50
N PHE A 249 15.82 -18.63 4.81
CA PHE A 249 14.80 -17.82 5.52
C PHE A 249 13.47 -17.75 4.76
N PHE A 250 13.49 -17.82 3.44
CA PHE A 250 12.29 -17.70 2.61
C PHE A 250 11.64 -19.05 2.22
N ASP A 251 12.20 -20.20 2.62
CA ASP A 251 11.76 -21.51 2.14
C ASP A 251 10.31 -21.85 2.53
N ASP A 252 9.86 -21.37 3.68
CA ASP A 252 8.49 -21.51 4.19
C ASP A 252 7.61 -20.26 3.98
N LEU A 253 8.10 -19.26 3.27
CA LEU A 253 7.37 -18.03 2.93
C LEU A 253 7.06 -17.89 1.44
N ILE A 254 7.70 -18.70 0.58
CA ILE A 254 7.60 -18.58 -0.88
C ILE A 254 7.13 -19.90 -1.48
N THR A 255 6.16 -19.82 -2.38
CA THR A 255 5.76 -20.90 -3.26
C THR A 255 6.25 -20.59 -4.67
N PRO A 256 7.04 -21.46 -5.31
CA PRO A 256 7.46 -21.28 -6.70
C PRO A 256 6.25 -21.10 -7.63
N TYR A 257 6.38 -20.19 -8.60
CA TYR A 257 5.33 -19.93 -9.57
C TYR A 257 5.90 -19.67 -10.95
N ARG A 258 5.32 -20.29 -12.00
CA ARG A 258 5.76 -20.20 -13.41
C ARG A 258 7.28 -20.34 -13.60
N GLY A 259 7.91 -21.23 -12.83
CA GLY A 259 9.36 -21.52 -12.90
C GLY A 259 10.24 -20.56 -12.11
N LEU A 260 9.70 -19.49 -11.52
CA LEU A 260 10.46 -18.59 -10.66
C LEU A 260 10.46 -19.12 -9.22
N THR A 261 11.64 -19.21 -8.60
CA THR A 261 11.85 -19.70 -7.22
C THR A 261 12.38 -18.63 -6.28
N ARG A 262 12.95 -17.55 -6.82
CA ARG A 262 13.49 -16.39 -6.10
C ARG A 262 13.02 -15.10 -6.77
N ASP A 263 13.05 -14.00 -6.03
CA ASP A 263 12.70 -12.69 -6.58
C ASP A 263 13.62 -12.30 -7.75
N GLU A 264 13.03 -11.97 -8.90
CA GLU A 264 13.75 -11.74 -10.15
C GLU A 264 14.59 -10.45 -10.14
N ASN A 265 14.24 -9.52 -9.25
CA ASN A 265 15.00 -8.28 -9.10
C ASN A 265 16.24 -8.41 -8.23
N LEU A 266 16.38 -9.48 -7.46
CA LEU A 266 17.46 -9.68 -6.50
C LEU A 266 18.84 -9.68 -7.17
N ARG A 267 19.76 -8.87 -6.60
CA ARG A 267 21.17 -8.78 -7.02
C ARG A 267 22.08 -8.84 -5.80
N PRO A 268 22.39 -10.05 -5.29
CA PRO A 268 23.18 -10.20 -4.05
C PRO A 268 24.56 -9.55 -4.11
N ASN A 269 25.11 -9.42 -5.30
CA ASN A 269 26.43 -8.79 -5.55
C ASN A 269 26.34 -7.27 -5.78
N SER A 270 25.24 -6.62 -5.35
CA SER A 270 25.12 -5.16 -5.39
C SER A 270 26.13 -4.51 -4.45
N SER A 271 26.72 -3.39 -4.86
CA SER A 271 27.65 -2.60 -4.04
C SER A 271 27.49 -1.11 -4.35
N VAL A 272 27.90 -0.25 -3.42
CA VAL A 272 27.85 1.21 -3.61
C VAL A 272 28.62 1.61 -4.87
N ASP A 273 29.81 1.06 -5.11
CA ASP A 273 30.60 1.38 -6.30
C ASP A 273 29.89 1.05 -7.62
N LYS A 274 29.17 -0.10 -7.67
CA LYS A 274 28.39 -0.47 -8.83
C LYS A 274 27.19 0.45 -9.03
N LEU A 275 26.51 0.80 -7.95
CA LEU A 275 25.36 1.70 -8.00
C LEU A 275 25.75 3.13 -8.35
N ALA A 276 26.90 3.62 -7.89
CA ALA A 276 27.44 4.94 -8.20
C ALA A 276 27.62 5.19 -9.69
N THR A 277 27.82 4.14 -10.50
CA THR A 277 27.95 4.26 -11.97
C THR A 277 26.63 4.55 -12.69
N LEU A 278 25.49 4.37 -12.01
CA LEU A 278 24.16 4.54 -12.64
C LEU A 278 23.81 6.04 -12.77
N LYS A 279 23.20 6.37 -13.89
CA LYS A 279 22.70 7.73 -14.12
C LYS A 279 21.39 7.96 -13.37
N PRO A 280 21.14 9.16 -12.85
CA PRO A 280 19.85 9.54 -12.30
C PRO A 280 18.73 9.36 -13.33
N VAL A 281 17.55 8.92 -12.85
CA VAL A 281 16.33 8.73 -13.65
C VAL A 281 15.16 9.58 -13.17
N PHE A 282 15.22 10.08 -11.92
CA PHE A 282 14.22 10.98 -11.36
C PHE A 282 14.87 12.26 -10.84
N GLY A 283 14.12 13.36 -10.87
CA GLY A 283 14.58 14.67 -10.40
C GLY A 283 15.63 15.32 -11.31
N VAL A 284 15.82 14.84 -12.55
CA VAL A 284 16.86 15.37 -13.46
C VAL A 284 16.65 16.86 -13.74
N SER A 285 15.42 17.32 -13.83
CA SER A 285 15.06 18.73 -13.99
C SER A 285 15.37 19.62 -12.78
N LEU A 286 15.63 19.02 -11.60
CA LEU A 286 15.95 19.74 -10.36
C LEU A 286 17.43 20.16 -10.27
N GLY A 287 18.29 19.68 -11.17
CA GLY A 287 19.70 20.08 -11.33
C GLY A 287 20.72 19.24 -10.58
N ASP A 288 20.34 18.64 -9.45
CA ASP A 288 21.18 17.85 -8.54
C ASP A 288 20.55 16.48 -8.25
N ALA A 289 20.16 15.77 -9.30
CA ALA A 289 19.46 14.52 -9.21
C ALA A 289 20.32 13.39 -8.60
N THR A 290 19.78 12.70 -7.60
CA THR A 290 20.47 11.62 -6.89
C THR A 290 19.81 10.26 -7.06
N MET A 291 18.56 10.20 -7.58
CA MET A 291 17.78 8.98 -7.66
C MET A 291 17.99 8.25 -8.98
N THR A 292 18.36 6.99 -8.89
CA THR A 292 18.67 6.10 -10.02
C THR A 292 17.74 4.88 -10.04
N ALA A 293 17.78 4.13 -11.12
CA ALA A 293 17.10 2.84 -11.17
C ALA A 293 17.64 1.81 -10.14
N GLY A 294 18.84 2.02 -9.60
CA GLY A 294 19.44 1.12 -8.60
C GLY A 294 19.03 1.42 -7.16
N ASN A 295 18.62 2.66 -6.86
CA ASN A 295 18.15 3.06 -5.53
C ASN A 295 16.63 3.35 -5.51
N SER A 296 15.92 2.85 -6.51
CA SER A 296 14.46 2.90 -6.69
C SER A 296 13.93 1.51 -6.99
N THR A 297 12.72 1.17 -6.52
CA THR A 297 12.11 -0.12 -6.86
C THR A 297 11.71 -0.15 -8.34
N PRO A 298 11.91 -1.29 -9.03
CA PRO A 298 11.34 -1.47 -10.35
C PRO A 298 9.84 -1.78 -10.28
N LEU A 299 9.13 -1.55 -11.37
CA LEU A 299 7.79 -2.08 -11.55
C LEU A 299 7.84 -3.61 -11.57
N THR A 300 6.94 -4.23 -10.83
CA THR A 300 6.95 -5.68 -10.59
C THR A 300 5.54 -6.26 -10.48
N ASP A 301 5.48 -7.57 -10.64
CA ASP A 301 4.29 -8.39 -10.55
C ASP A 301 4.44 -9.37 -9.39
N GLY A 302 3.37 -9.61 -8.63
CA GLY A 302 3.43 -10.57 -7.53
C GLY A 302 2.23 -10.53 -6.60
N ALA A 303 2.12 -11.52 -5.73
CA ALA A 303 1.05 -11.68 -4.76
C ALA A 303 1.56 -12.21 -3.42
N SER A 304 0.89 -11.82 -2.35
CA SER A 304 1.16 -12.29 -0.98
C SER A 304 -0.11 -12.41 -0.16
N ALA A 305 -0.12 -13.35 0.81
CA ALA A 305 -1.21 -13.58 1.74
C ALA A 305 -0.66 -13.96 3.12
N VAL A 306 -1.35 -13.57 4.18
CA VAL A 306 -0.99 -13.81 5.60
C VAL A 306 -2.18 -14.43 6.30
N LEU A 307 -1.94 -15.51 7.05
CA LEU A 307 -2.93 -16.20 7.87
C LEU A 307 -2.91 -15.65 9.30
N LEU A 308 -4.08 -15.19 9.75
CA LEU A 308 -4.28 -14.66 11.10
C LEU A 308 -5.41 -15.42 11.80
N SER A 309 -5.30 -15.59 13.12
CA SER A 309 -6.32 -16.25 13.91
C SER A 309 -6.36 -15.78 15.35
N THR A 310 -7.29 -16.35 16.13
CA THR A 310 -7.18 -16.37 17.59
C THR A 310 -6.20 -17.43 18.05
N ASP A 311 -5.72 -17.34 19.30
CA ASP A 311 -4.88 -18.35 19.93
C ASP A 311 -5.59 -19.71 20.01
N GLU A 312 -6.89 -19.71 20.33
CA GLU A 312 -7.71 -20.91 20.46
C GLU A 312 -7.80 -21.66 19.12
N TRP A 313 -8.06 -20.95 18.01
CA TRP A 313 -8.12 -21.56 16.70
C TRP A 313 -6.75 -22.11 16.27
N ALA A 314 -5.67 -21.38 16.54
CA ALA A 314 -4.30 -21.84 16.26
C ALA A 314 -3.99 -23.14 17.03
N ALA A 315 -4.34 -23.19 18.32
CA ALA A 315 -4.15 -24.36 19.16
C ALA A 315 -4.98 -25.56 18.69
N GLU A 316 -6.26 -25.35 18.32
CA GLU A 316 -7.12 -26.40 17.76
C GLU A 316 -6.53 -27.03 16.49
N LYS A 317 -5.91 -26.20 15.63
CA LYS A 317 -5.27 -26.67 14.41
C LYS A 317 -3.83 -27.16 14.63
N GLY A 318 -3.29 -27.05 15.83
CA GLY A 318 -1.90 -27.42 16.13
C GLY A 318 -0.86 -26.54 15.41
N LEU A 319 -1.22 -25.30 15.09
CA LEU A 319 -0.37 -24.36 14.35
C LEU A 319 0.41 -23.44 15.31
N PRO A 320 1.72 -23.25 15.09
CA PRO A 320 2.50 -22.35 15.91
C PRO A 320 2.14 -20.89 15.66
N VAL A 321 2.06 -20.08 16.71
CA VAL A 321 1.99 -18.63 16.61
C VAL A 321 3.41 -18.09 16.37
N LEU A 322 3.59 -17.27 15.34
CA LEU A 322 4.85 -16.62 15.04
C LEU A 322 4.99 -15.27 15.74
N ALA A 323 3.95 -14.47 15.73
CA ALA A 323 3.85 -13.16 16.37
C ALA A 323 2.37 -12.77 16.51
N TYR A 324 2.11 -11.61 17.11
CA TYR A 324 0.78 -11.02 17.23
C TYR A 324 0.71 -9.69 16.50
N PHE A 325 -0.39 -9.44 15.81
CA PHE A 325 -0.72 -8.12 15.26
C PHE A 325 -1.31 -7.26 16.39
N VAL A 326 -0.53 -6.27 16.83
CA VAL A 326 -0.89 -5.48 18.02
C VAL A 326 -1.81 -4.32 17.67
N ASP A 327 -1.38 -3.47 16.74
CA ASP A 327 -2.10 -2.26 16.37
C ASP A 327 -1.62 -1.73 15.01
N SER A 328 -2.41 -0.84 14.42
CA SER A 328 -2.08 -0.18 13.15
C SER A 328 -2.58 1.27 13.13
N GLU A 329 -1.95 2.09 12.33
CA GLU A 329 -2.33 3.50 12.14
C GLU A 329 -2.20 3.88 10.68
N THR A 330 -3.14 4.68 10.20
CA THR A 330 -3.12 5.26 8.86
C THR A 330 -3.08 6.78 8.94
N ALA A 331 -2.23 7.41 8.15
CA ALA A 331 -2.17 8.86 8.02
C ALA A 331 -2.24 9.29 6.56
N ALA A 332 -2.58 10.55 6.36
CA ALA A 332 -2.51 11.23 5.08
C ALA A 332 -1.91 12.63 5.23
N VAL A 333 -1.28 13.12 4.15
CA VAL A 333 -0.72 14.47 4.05
C VAL A 333 -1.27 15.22 2.85
N ASP A 334 -1.37 16.52 2.93
CA ASP A 334 -1.67 17.38 1.77
C ASP A 334 -0.40 17.65 0.97
N TYR A 335 -0.06 16.72 0.10
CA TYR A 335 1.12 16.82 -0.77
C TYR A 335 0.95 17.78 -1.97
N VAL A 336 -0.26 18.36 -2.14
CA VAL A 336 -0.56 19.29 -3.24
C VAL A 336 -0.37 20.74 -2.82
N ASN A 337 -0.91 21.12 -1.66
CA ASN A 337 -0.89 22.48 -1.17
C ASN A 337 -0.20 22.61 0.20
N GLY A 338 0.04 21.50 0.87
CA GLY A 338 0.72 21.44 2.17
C GLY A 338 2.25 21.40 2.03
N PRO A 339 2.94 21.38 3.17
CA PRO A 339 4.40 21.40 3.21
C PRO A 339 5.05 20.02 3.06
N ASP A 340 4.27 18.93 3.03
CA ASP A 340 4.82 17.59 3.10
C ASP A 340 4.94 16.94 1.71
N GLY A 341 6.01 16.18 1.51
CA GLY A 341 6.18 15.35 0.32
C GLY A 341 5.16 14.20 0.27
N LEU A 342 4.82 13.76 -0.95
CA LEU A 342 3.80 12.74 -1.23
C LEU A 342 3.92 11.47 -0.35
N LEU A 343 5.14 11.01 -0.09
CA LEU A 343 5.39 9.73 0.57
C LEU A 343 5.76 9.88 2.07
N MET A 344 5.47 11.04 2.67
CA MET A 344 5.85 11.37 4.05
C MET A 344 4.76 11.08 5.10
N ALA A 345 3.58 10.59 4.70
CA ALA A 345 2.49 10.30 5.63
C ALA A 345 2.86 9.32 6.77
N PRO A 346 3.75 8.32 6.60
CA PRO A 346 4.21 7.49 7.72
C PRO A 346 4.86 8.27 8.86
N THR A 347 5.45 9.45 8.60
CA THR A 347 6.03 10.29 9.66
C THR A 347 4.99 10.74 10.68
N TYR A 348 3.74 10.88 10.26
CA TYR A 348 2.57 11.21 11.10
C TYR A 348 1.92 9.98 11.72
N ALA A 349 1.87 8.86 10.98
CA ALA A 349 1.23 7.63 11.47
C ALA A 349 2.01 7.02 12.64
N VAL A 350 3.34 6.93 12.51
CA VAL A 350 4.18 6.28 13.53
C VAL A 350 4.06 6.93 14.91
N PRO A 351 4.21 8.26 15.10
CA PRO A 351 4.09 8.84 16.45
C PRO A 351 2.71 8.63 17.09
N ARG A 352 1.62 8.66 16.32
CA ARG A 352 0.26 8.36 16.82
C ARG A 352 0.14 6.90 17.27
N LEU A 353 0.72 5.99 16.49
CA LEU A 353 0.76 4.57 16.80
C LEU A 353 1.57 4.31 18.08
N LEU A 354 2.73 4.96 18.22
CA LEU A 354 3.57 4.86 19.41
C LEU A 354 2.88 5.40 20.66
N GLU A 355 2.29 6.60 20.59
CA GLU A 355 1.58 7.24 21.69
C GLU A 355 0.43 6.34 22.20
N ARG A 356 -0.39 5.82 21.28
CA ARG A 356 -1.52 4.96 21.63
C ARG A 356 -1.10 3.66 22.33
N ASN A 357 0.10 3.16 22.03
CA ASN A 357 0.64 1.95 22.63
C ASN A 357 1.63 2.20 23.78
N GLY A 358 1.87 3.45 24.16
CA GLY A 358 2.79 3.81 25.24
C GLY A 358 4.26 3.46 24.92
N LEU A 359 4.64 3.51 23.65
CA LEU A 359 5.96 3.12 23.15
C LEU A 359 6.76 4.33 22.67
N THR A 360 8.07 4.16 22.63
CA THR A 360 9.00 5.05 21.94
C THR A 360 9.52 4.41 20.64
N LEU A 361 10.09 5.22 19.77
CA LEU A 361 10.67 4.72 18.52
C LEU A 361 11.82 3.71 18.76
N GLN A 362 12.45 3.72 19.92
CA GLN A 362 13.58 2.88 20.26
C GLN A 362 13.18 1.52 20.88
N ASP A 363 11.89 1.28 21.15
CA ASP A 363 11.37 0.06 21.79
C ASP A 363 11.18 -1.12 20.83
N PHE A 364 11.82 -1.07 19.66
CA PHE A 364 11.71 -2.07 18.62
C PHE A 364 13.02 -2.82 18.40
N ASP A 365 12.87 -4.12 18.13
CA ASP A 365 13.96 -5.00 17.75
C ASP A 365 14.18 -5.01 16.25
N PHE A 366 13.12 -4.69 15.48
CA PHE A 366 13.15 -4.65 14.03
C PHE A 366 12.34 -3.48 13.49
N TYR A 367 12.83 -2.90 12.37
CA TYR A 367 12.15 -1.87 11.61
C TYR A 367 11.99 -2.37 10.19
N GLU A 368 10.76 -2.65 9.78
CA GLU A 368 10.40 -3.01 8.42
C GLU A 368 9.80 -1.79 7.71
N ILE A 369 10.65 -0.96 7.15
CA ILE A 369 10.27 0.24 6.41
C ILE A 369 10.26 -0.08 4.91
N HIS A 370 9.13 0.13 4.28
CA HIS A 370 8.97 -0.09 2.84
C HIS A 370 9.91 0.80 2.02
N GLU A 371 10.70 0.18 1.16
CA GLU A 371 11.71 0.83 0.33
C GLU A 371 11.18 1.10 -1.09
N ALA A 372 10.11 1.90 -1.25
CA ALA A 372 9.71 2.32 -2.60
C ALA A 372 10.87 3.04 -3.31
N PHE A 373 11.56 3.87 -2.55
CA PHE A 373 12.79 4.56 -2.93
C PHE A 373 13.70 4.64 -1.70
N ALA A 374 14.99 4.46 -1.85
CA ALA A 374 15.95 4.62 -0.76
C ALA A 374 15.87 6.02 -0.15
N SER A 375 15.68 7.05 -0.98
CA SER A 375 15.52 8.44 -0.55
C SER A 375 14.37 8.65 0.42
N VAL A 376 13.23 7.98 0.21
CA VAL A 376 12.02 8.12 1.06
C VAL A 376 12.25 7.49 2.43
N VAL A 377 12.90 6.33 2.50
CA VAL A 377 13.29 5.73 3.78
C VAL A 377 14.19 6.68 4.56
N LEU A 378 15.22 7.21 3.91
CA LEU A 378 16.18 8.13 4.54
C LEU A 378 15.54 9.46 4.97
N ALA A 379 14.63 10.01 4.14
CA ALA A 379 13.88 11.22 4.49
C ALA A 379 12.94 10.98 5.68
N THR A 380 12.28 9.83 5.75
CA THR A 380 11.43 9.44 6.89
C THR A 380 12.26 9.38 8.19
N LEU A 381 13.44 8.75 8.14
CA LEU A 381 14.34 8.69 9.29
C LEU A 381 14.86 10.08 9.68
N ALA A 382 15.25 10.90 8.71
CA ALA A 382 15.69 12.28 8.96
C ALA A 382 14.58 13.14 9.58
N ALA A 383 13.33 12.96 9.14
CA ALA A 383 12.17 13.65 9.73
C ALA A 383 11.97 13.28 11.19
N TRP A 384 12.09 12.00 11.57
CA TRP A 384 11.98 11.58 12.98
C TRP A 384 13.16 12.02 13.84
N GLU A 385 14.35 12.21 13.26
CA GLU A 385 15.54 12.72 13.92
C GLU A 385 15.53 14.26 14.07
N SER A 386 14.75 14.98 13.25
CA SER A 386 14.65 16.44 13.28
C SER A 386 13.71 16.92 14.37
N GLU A 387 14.23 17.70 15.33
CA GLU A 387 13.40 18.34 16.34
C GLU A 387 12.44 19.37 15.73
N GLU A 388 12.95 20.17 14.78
CA GLU A 388 12.13 21.14 14.05
C GLU A 388 10.94 20.47 13.36
N TYR A 389 11.18 19.41 12.58
CA TYR A 389 10.12 18.67 11.91
C TYR A 389 9.11 18.05 12.89
N CYS A 390 9.62 17.43 13.94
CA CYS A 390 8.78 16.78 14.95
C CYS A 390 7.94 17.79 15.74
N VAL A 391 8.48 18.94 16.08
CA VAL A 391 7.76 19.97 16.84
C VAL A 391 6.79 20.74 15.93
N GLU A 392 7.29 21.25 14.80
CA GLU A 392 6.49 22.18 13.97
C GLU A 392 5.46 21.48 13.08
N ARG A 393 5.83 20.32 12.53
CA ARG A 393 4.92 19.58 11.62
C ARG A 393 4.14 18.47 12.30
N LEU A 394 4.77 17.69 13.20
CA LEU A 394 4.10 16.57 13.86
C LEU A 394 3.41 16.98 15.18
N GLY A 395 3.66 18.18 15.69
CA GLY A 395 3.09 18.68 16.96
C GLY A 395 3.65 17.95 18.20
N LEU A 396 4.81 17.32 18.09
CA LEU A 396 5.47 16.63 19.18
C LEU A 396 6.23 17.63 20.08
N LYS A 397 6.61 17.19 21.26
CA LYS A 397 7.40 18.02 22.21
C LYS A 397 8.90 18.02 21.90
N LYS A 398 9.38 17.03 21.18
CA LYS A 398 10.79 16.81 20.82
C LYS A 398 10.89 15.84 19.64
N ALA A 399 12.09 15.65 19.10
CA ALA A 399 12.36 14.61 18.11
C ALA A 399 11.98 13.22 18.62
N LEU A 400 11.50 12.34 17.72
CA LEU A 400 11.34 10.91 18.02
C LEU A 400 12.69 10.23 18.23
N GLY A 401 13.74 10.74 17.58
CA GLY A 401 15.12 10.27 17.70
C GLY A 401 15.51 9.27 16.61
N LYS A 402 16.70 8.70 16.81
CA LYS A 402 17.32 7.77 15.85
C LYS A 402 16.88 6.34 16.12
N ILE A 403 16.78 5.58 15.04
CA ILE A 403 16.70 4.11 15.11
C ILE A 403 18.12 3.51 15.01
N ASP A 404 18.29 2.32 15.54
CA ASP A 404 19.46 1.49 15.23
C ASP A 404 19.30 0.93 13.81
N ARG A 405 20.08 1.43 12.86
CA ARG A 405 20.02 1.02 11.45
C ARG A 405 20.42 -0.44 11.22
N SER A 406 21.12 -1.08 12.16
CA SER A 406 21.41 -2.52 12.08
C SER A 406 20.17 -3.39 12.21
N LYS A 407 19.07 -2.81 12.74
CA LYS A 407 17.76 -3.44 12.89
C LYS A 407 16.79 -3.13 11.71
N LEU A 408 17.24 -2.33 10.73
CA LEU A 408 16.42 -1.92 9.59
C LEU A 408 16.50 -2.93 8.45
N ASN A 409 15.34 -3.48 8.05
CA ASN A 409 15.19 -4.33 6.86
C ASN A 409 16.27 -5.44 6.78
N VAL A 410 16.51 -6.12 7.91
CA VAL A 410 17.66 -7.04 8.09
C VAL A 410 17.65 -8.25 7.17
N ASN A 411 16.49 -8.58 6.56
CA ASN A 411 16.34 -9.62 5.53
C ASN A 411 16.17 -9.03 4.12
N GLY A 412 16.48 -7.74 3.95
CA GLY A 412 16.21 -7.01 2.73
C GLY A 412 14.74 -6.66 2.57
N SER A 413 14.43 -5.68 1.72
CA SER A 413 13.07 -5.21 1.48
C SER A 413 12.82 -4.94 -0.01
N SER A 414 12.02 -3.93 -0.33
CA SER A 414 11.44 -3.75 -1.66
C SER A 414 12.46 -3.36 -2.75
N LEU A 415 13.57 -2.71 -2.41
CA LEU A 415 14.64 -2.44 -3.39
C LEU A 415 15.21 -3.75 -3.94
N ALA A 416 15.32 -4.79 -3.11
CA ALA A 416 15.81 -6.11 -3.52
C ALA A 416 14.70 -7.00 -4.12
N ALA A 417 13.56 -7.13 -3.42
CA ALA A 417 12.46 -8.01 -3.86
C ALA A 417 11.70 -7.47 -5.06
N GLY A 418 11.57 -6.16 -5.17
CA GLY A 418 10.57 -5.49 -5.99
C GLY A 418 9.35 -5.08 -5.17
N HIS A 419 8.41 -4.38 -5.84
CA HIS A 419 7.26 -3.76 -5.20
C HIS A 419 6.00 -3.92 -6.06
N PRO A 420 5.34 -5.09 -6.05
CA PRO A 420 4.02 -5.24 -6.65
C PRO A 420 2.98 -4.62 -5.71
N PHE A 421 2.91 -3.35 -5.68
CA PHE A 421 2.08 -2.44 -4.85
C PHE A 421 1.33 -3.13 -3.69
N ALA A 422 0.12 -3.66 -3.95
CA ALA A 422 -0.72 -4.29 -2.93
C ALA A 422 -0.11 -5.56 -2.29
N ALA A 423 0.79 -6.26 -2.95
CA ALA A 423 1.42 -7.46 -2.40
C ALA A 423 2.48 -7.15 -1.32
N THR A 424 2.96 -5.92 -1.23
CA THR A 424 4.08 -5.56 -0.37
C THR A 424 3.75 -5.70 1.11
N GLY A 425 2.55 -5.31 1.54
CA GLY A 425 2.15 -5.37 2.95
C GLY A 425 2.16 -6.80 3.51
N GLY A 426 1.61 -7.76 2.78
CA GLY A 426 1.61 -9.17 3.20
C GLY A 426 3.02 -9.76 3.25
N ARG A 427 3.89 -9.42 2.28
CA ARG A 427 5.30 -9.81 2.31
C ARG A 427 5.98 -9.31 3.58
N ILE A 428 5.82 -8.03 3.91
CA ILE A 428 6.49 -7.42 5.08
C ILE A 428 5.98 -8.07 6.37
N VAL A 429 4.67 -8.21 6.56
CA VAL A 429 4.10 -8.80 7.78
C VAL A 429 4.56 -10.24 7.99
N ALA A 430 4.50 -11.07 6.93
CA ALA A 430 4.94 -12.47 7.03
C ALA A 430 6.43 -12.60 7.36
N GLN A 431 7.27 -11.77 6.71
CA GLN A 431 8.71 -11.73 6.95
C GLN A 431 9.02 -11.29 8.39
N ALA A 432 8.40 -10.21 8.86
CA ALA A 432 8.63 -9.69 10.20
C ALA A 432 8.14 -10.65 11.30
N ALA A 433 6.98 -11.31 11.11
CA ALA A 433 6.49 -12.30 12.07
C ALA A 433 7.44 -13.50 12.20
N LYS A 434 7.94 -14.05 11.07
CA LYS A 434 8.95 -15.11 11.08
C LYS A 434 10.24 -14.65 11.76
N GLN A 435 10.70 -13.45 11.45
CA GLN A 435 11.91 -12.87 12.02
C GLN A 435 11.82 -12.74 13.56
N ILE A 436 10.70 -12.27 14.10
CA ILE A 436 10.42 -12.22 15.53
C ILE A 436 10.50 -13.63 16.13
N LYS A 437 9.88 -14.62 15.49
CA LYS A 437 9.91 -16.02 15.93
C LYS A 437 11.33 -16.58 15.96
N GLU A 438 12.12 -16.38 14.91
CA GLU A 438 13.52 -16.84 14.83
C GLU A 438 14.43 -16.12 15.86
N ASN A 439 14.11 -14.88 16.20
CA ASN A 439 14.82 -14.12 17.24
C ASN A 439 14.49 -14.59 18.67
N GLY A 440 13.48 -15.43 18.86
CA GLY A 440 13.02 -15.87 20.18
C GLY A 440 12.07 -14.86 20.84
N GLY A 441 11.49 -13.95 20.09
CA GLY A 441 10.58 -12.88 20.52
C GLY A 441 11.06 -11.51 20.05
N GLY A 442 10.33 -10.47 20.44
CA GLY A 442 10.64 -9.07 20.13
C GLY A 442 9.49 -8.34 19.46
N ARG A 443 9.77 -7.11 19.04
CA ARG A 443 8.79 -6.20 18.45
C ARG A 443 9.28 -5.63 17.12
N ALA A 444 8.41 -5.58 16.11
CA ALA A 444 8.70 -4.93 14.84
C ALA A 444 7.74 -3.76 14.57
N LEU A 445 8.31 -2.65 14.10
CA LEU A 445 7.57 -1.53 13.52
C LEU A 445 7.52 -1.70 12.00
N ILE A 446 6.32 -1.74 11.45
CA ILE A 446 6.07 -1.77 10.02
C ILE A 446 5.63 -0.39 9.56
N SER A 447 6.23 0.13 8.47
CA SER A 447 5.94 1.45 7.92
C SER A 447 5.91 1.40 6.41
N ILE A 448 4.75 1.69 5.81
CA ILE A 448 4.52 1.66 4.35
C ILE A 448 3.98 3.00 3.89
N CYS A 449 4.74 3.71 3.06
CA CYS A 449 4.25 4.88 2.34
C CYS A 449 3.38 4.44 1.16
N ALA A 450 2.40 5.27 0.79
CA ALA A 450 1.45 4.96 -0.27
C ALA A 450 1.14 6.21 -1.11
N ALA A 451 0.86 5.99 -2.40
CA ALA A 451 0.37 7.01 -3.32
C ALA A 451 -0.89 7.71 -2.77
N GLY A 452 -1.16 8.92 -3.25
CA GLY A 452 -2.25 9.76 -2.73
C GLY A 452 -1.92 10.45 -1.42
N GLY A 453 -0.64 10.54 -1.04
CA GLY A 453 -0.20 11.17 0.20
C GLY A 453 -0.57 10.37 1.46
N GLN A 454 -0.58 9.04 1.38
CA GLN A 454 -1.00 8.17 2.47
C GLN A 454 0.16 7.33 3.03
N GLY A 455 -0.06 6.78 4.23
CA GLY A 455 0.84 5.83 4.86
C GLY A 455 0.09 4.91 5.81
N VAL A 456 0.48 3.65 5.83
CA VAL A 456 -0.07 2.63 6.74
C VAL A 456 1.07 2.04 7.56
N THR A 457 0.87 1.98 8.87
CA THR A 457 1.88 1.49 9.81
C THR A 457 1.28 0.46 10.75
N ALA A 458 2.10 -0.43 11.30
CA ALA A 458 1.63 -1.44 12.24
C ALA A 458 2.73 -1.81 13.24
N ILE A 459 2.31 -2.35 14.38
CA ILE A 459 3.15 -3.00 15.38
C ILE A 459 2.80 -4.47 15.40
N ILE A 460 3.82 -5.32 15.34
CA ILE A 460 3.71 -6.74 15.62
C ILE A 460 4.72 -7.12 16.69
N GLU A 461 4.37 -8.08 17.55
CA GLU A 461 5.25 -8.55 18.66
C GLU A 461 5.07 -10.04 18.94
N GLY A 462 6.07 -10.68 19.53
CA GLY A 462 6.05 -12.09 19.90
C GLY A 462 6.90 -12.42 21.11
#